data_3f1b39d9d8ec7bcd2046ac9abb4776e4
#
_entry.id   3f1b39d9d8ec7bcd2046ac9abb4776e4
#
_cell.length_a   1.000
_cell.length_b   1.000
_cell.length_c   1.000
_cell.angle_alpha   90.00
_cell.angle_beta   90.00
_cell.angle_gamma   90.00
#
_symmetry.space_group_name_H-M   'P 1'
#
loop_
_entity.id
_entity.type
_entity.pdbx_description
1 polymer ?
#
loop_
_entity_poly.entity_id
_entity_poly.type
_entity_poly.pdbx_seq_one_letter_code
_entity_poly.pdbx_strand_id
1 'polypeptide(L)'
;ACTLILLVVGVSTYSRYTTTHSNELYVYNAGEYIDPDLIEEFEQETGIKVTYDVFETLEEMYPVIEAGGVNYDAVCPSDYMIQKMKENDLLAELNFDNIPNVKNIDPQYMEMSKQFDPENKYSVPYTWGTVGILYNTKLIEEKGLPVPTKWSDLWNPAYKGEILMQDSVRDAFMVALKKDGFSANSTDETELQQAKQDLIDQKPLIQAYVIDQVRDKMIGGEAAIGVYYSGDAITMIDDNPDLAWVFPEEGSVLSVDCM
;
A
#
# COMPACT_ATOMS: atom_id res chain seq x y z
N ALA A 1 49.22 2.82 3.60
CA ALA A 1 47.91 2.97 2.96
C ALA A 1 47.02 1.72 3.17
N CYS A 2 47.52 0.50 2.97
CA CYS A 2 46.74 -0.73 3.15
C CYS A 2 46.27 -0.97 4.59
N THR A 3 47.07 -0.59 5.60
CA THR A 3 46.71 -0.75 7.02
C THR A 3 45.56 0.16 7.44
N LEU A 4 45.44 1.36 6.87
CA LEU A 4 44.34 2.28 7.15
C LEU A 4 42.99 1.80 6.56
N ILE A 5 43.03 1.19 5.36
CA ILE A 5 41.84 0.63 4.68
C ILE A 5 41.30 -0.57 5.46
N LEU A 6 42.19 -1.46 5.96
CA LEU A 6 41.79 -2.60 6.78
C LEU A 6 41.16 -2.17 8.12
N LEU A 7 41.67 -1.06 8.72
CA LEU A 7 41.08 -0.51 9.95
C LEU A 7 39.70 0.12 9.72
N VAL A 8 39.49 0.83 8.60
CA VAL A 8 38.22 1.44 8.25
C VAL A 8 37.19 0.37 7.89
N VAL A 9 37.57 -0.67 7.14
CA VAL A 9 36.68 -1.81 6.84
C VAL A 9 36.35 -2.60 8.11
N GLY A 10 37.34 -2.84 8.98
CA GLY A 10 37.13 -3.52 10.26
C GLY A 10 36.23 -2.74 11.22
N VAL A 11 36.33 -1.42 11.27
CA VAL A 11 35.45 -0.56 12.08
C VAL A 11 34.04 -0.50 11.50
N SER A 12 33.89 -0.46 10.17
CA SER A 12 32.56 -0.43 9.55
C SER A 12 31.82 -1.78 9.67
N THR A 13 32.56 -2.91 9.56
CA THR A 13 31.97 -4.24 9.81
C THR A 13 31.72 -4.49 11.29
N TYR A 14 32.58 -4.02 12.19
CA TYR A 14 32.35 -4.09 13.62
C TYR A 14 31.18 -3.18 14.06
N SER A 15 31.05 -1.99 13.51
CA SER A 15 29.92 -1.10 13.75
C SER A 15 28.59 -1.69 13.27
N ARG A 16 28.59 -2.41 12.14
CA ARG A 16 27.40 -3.16 11.69
C ARG A 16 27.05 -4.34 12.61
N TYR A 17 28.05 -4.96 13.24
CA TYR A 17 27.84 -6.09 14.15
C TYR A 17 27.45 -5.65 15.58
N THR A 18 27.80 -4.45 16.02
CA THR A 18 27.53 -3.95 17.38
C THR A 18 26.25 -3.15 17.50
N THR A 19 25.57 -2.80 16.40
CA THR A 19 24.23 -2.18 16.42
C THR A 19 23.10 -3.17 16.74
N THR A 20 23.38 -4.44 16.97
CA THR A 20 22.39 -5.51 17.14
C THR A 20 21.89 -5.72 18.57
N HIS A 21 22.08 -4.79 19.50
CA HIS A 21 21.55 -4.89 20.86
C HIS A 21 21.01 -3.56 21.40
N SER A 22 20.40 -2.74 20.55
CA SER A 22 19.50 -1.71 21.07
C SER A 22 18.18 -2.40 21.43
N ASN A 23 17.63 -2.12 22.58
CA ASN A 23 16.28 -2.55 22.96
C ASN A 23 15.22 -1.71 22.19
N GLU A 24 15.46 -1.52 20.89
CA GLU A 24 14.70 -0.68 19.98
C GLU A 24 14.41 -1.43 18.70
N LEU A 25 13.18 -1.36 18.24
CA LEU A 25 12.69 -1.92 16.99
C LEU A 25 12.24 -0.79 16.07
N TYR A 26 12.77 -0.74 14.87
CA TYR A 26 12.42 0.25 13.86
C TYR A 26 11.46 -0.36 12.84
N VAL A 27 10.24 0.16 12.80
CA VAL A 27 9.17 -0.32 11.92
C VAL A 27 8.80 0.77 10.92
N TYR A 28 8.68 0.42 9.64
CA TYR A 28 8.25 1.32 8.59
C TYR A 28 7.02 0.75 7.89
N ASN A 29 5.87 1.37 8.10
CA ASN A 29 4.57 0.87 7.67
C ASN A 29 3.78 1.94 6.91
N ALA A 30 2.70 1.55 6.26
CA ALA A 30 1.75 2.50 5.69
C ALA A 30 1.00 3.26 6.81
N GLY A 31 0.47 4.43 6.49
CA GLY A 31 -0.43 5.17 7.37
C GLY A 31 -1.70 4.37 7.68
N GLU A 32 -2.30 4.58 8.85
CA GLU A 32 -3.57 3.96 9.28
C GLU A 32 -3.57 2.40 9.32
N TYR A 33 -2.38 1.75 9.42
CA TYR A 33 -2.21 0.30 9.25
C TYR A 33 -2.04 -0.50 10.55
N ILE A 34 -2.02 0.16 11.71
CA ILE A 34 -1.93 -0.48 13.02
C ILE A 34 -2.71 0.33 14.05
N ASP A 35 -3.32 -0.36 15.00
CA ASP A 35 -3.85 0.27 16.20
C ASP A 35 -2.66 0.74 17.07
N PRO A 36 -2.52 2.04 17.38
CA PRO A 36 -1.42 2.55 18.18
C PRO A 36 -1.32 1.92 19.57
N ASP A 37 -2.44 1.50 20.16
CA ASP A 37 -2.46 0.87 21.48
C ASP A 37 -1.69 -0.47 21.46
N LEU A 38 -1.64 -1.17 20.32
CA LEU A 38 -0.87 -2.41 20.17
C LEU A 38 0.64 -2.18 20.25
N ILE A 39 1.13 -1.01 19.83
CA ILE A 39 2.54 -0.65 19.95
C ILE A 39 2.89 -0.48 21.44
N GLU A 40 2.04 0.23 22.18
CA GLU A 40 2.23 0.40 23.63
C GLU A 40 2.17 -0.92 24.39
N GLU A 41 1.22 -1.81 24.04
CA GLU A 41 1.11 -3.14 24.62
C GLU A 41 2.37 -3.98 24.34
N PHE A 42 2.85 -3.99 23.11
CA PHE A 42 4.09 -4.67 22.74
C PHE A 42 5.29 -4.15 23.54
N GLU A 43 5.44 -2.83 23.68
CA GLU A 43 6.51 -2.21 24.47
C GLU A 43 6.43 -2.61 25.97
N GLN A 44 5.20 -2.67 26.50
CA GLN A 44 4.98 -3.06 27.90
C GLN A 44 5.29 -4.53 28.16
N GLU A 45 4.90 -5.41 27.22
CA GLU A 45 5.13 -6.86 27.35
C GLU A 45 6.59 -7.26 27.14
N THR A 46 7.27 -6.62 26.19
CA THR A 46 8.60 -7.06 25.76
C THR A 46 9.73 -6.22 26.36
N GLY A 47 9.45 -4.98 26.77
CA GLY A 47 10.46 -4.00 27.15
C GLY A 47 11.26 -3.45 25.95
N ILE A 48 10.86 -3.75 24.71
CA ILE A 48 11.48 -3.27 23.48
C ILE A 48 10.78 -1.99 23.09
N LYS A 49 11.54 -0.92 22.85
CA LYS A 49 11.03 0.35 22.33
C LYS A 49 10.78 0.25 20.83
N VAL A 50 9.65 0.79 20.36
CA VAL A 50 9.31 0.81 18.94
C VAL A 50 9.41 2.24 18.41
N THR A 51 10.26 2.42 17.40
CA THR A 51 10.24 3.60 16.53
C THR A 51 9.41 3.25 15.32
N TYR A 52 8.24 3.86 15.21
CA TYR A 52 7.27 3.57 14.16
C TYR A 52 7.19 4.76 13.21
N ASP A 53 7.71 4.55 11.99
CA ASP A 53 7.66 5.53 10.92
C ASP A 53 6.60 5.12 9.89
N VAL A 54 6.00 6.11 9.22
CA VAL A 54 4.97 5.87 8.20
C VAL A 54 5.40 6.42 6.84
N PHE A 55 4.93 5.76 5.78
CA PHE A 55 5.04 6.24 4.40
C PHE A 55 3.63 6.42 3.81
N GLU A 56 3.49 7.30 2.84
CA GLU A 56 2.24 7.47 2.10
C GLU A 56 2.17 6.54 0.89
N THR A 57 3.28 6.39 0.16
CA THR A 57 3.35 5.52 -1.01
C THR A 57 4.57 4.59 -0.98
N LEU A 58 4.46 3.44 -1.67
CA LEU A 58 5.58 2.50 -1.81
C LEU A 58 6.72 3.08 -2.66
N GLU A 59 6.40 4.01 -3.55
CA GLU A 59 7.37 4.75 -4.35
C GLU A 59 8.21 5.72 -3.50
N GLU A 60 7.67 6.22 -2.40
CA GLU A 60 8.41 7.00 -1.40
C GLU A 60 9.21 6.10 -0.45
N MET A 61 8.62 4.98 -0.03
CA MET A 61 9.25 4.03 0.88
C MET A 61 10.52 3.40 0.29
N TYR A 62 10.45 2.94 -0.96
CA TYR A 62 11.53 2.17 -1.59
C TYR A 62 12.87 2.92 -1.63
N PRO A 63 12.97 4.19 -2.07
CA PRO A 63 14.23 4.92 -2.04
C PRO A 63 14.82 5.11 -0.64
N VAL A 64 14.00 5.19 0.38
CA VAL A 64 14.45 5.31 1.79
C VAL A 64 15.16 4.03 2.23
N ILE A 65 14.56 2.88 1.91
CA ILE A 65 15.17 1.56 2.20
C ILE A 65 16.44 1.36 1.37
N GLU A 66 16.39 1.65 0.07
CA GLU A 66 17.53 1.49 -0.84
C GLU A 66 18.73 2.36 -0.43
N ALA A 67 18.48 3.56 0.05
CA ALA A 67 19.53 4.47 0.52
C ALA A 67 20.23 3.97 1.79
N GLY A 68 19.60 3.10 2.60
CA GLY A 68 20.18 2.50 3.80
C GLY A 68 20.56 3.50 4.89
N GLY A 69 19.95 4.68 4.90
CA GLY A 69 20.22 5.73 5.89
C GLY A 69 19.62 5.42 7.27
N VAL A 70 18.53 4.69 7.30
CA VAL A 70 17.88 4.11 8.48
C VAL A 70 17.84 2.60 8.30
N ASN A 71 18.22 1.85 9.32
CA ASN A 71 18.10 0.40 9.31
C ASN A 71 16.75 0.05 9.95
N TYR A 72 15.74 -0.15 9.14
CA TYR A 72 14.47 -0.68 9.61
C TYR A 72 14.59 -2.19 9.85
N ASP A 73 14.02 -2.65 10.96
CA ASP A 73 13.96 -4.07 11.33
C ASP A 73 12.78 -4.77 10.67
N ALA A 74 11.67 -4.04 10.48
CA ALA A 74 10.48 -4.52 9.78
C ALA A 74 9.91 -3.43 8.87
N VAL A 75 9.47 -3.84 7.69
CA VAL A 75 8.76 -2.99 6.72
C VAL A 75 7.50 -3.71 6.25
N CYS A 76 6.43 -2.97 5.94
CA CYS A 76 5.17 -3.57 5.49
C CYS A 76 4.79 -3.09 4.08
N PRO A 77 5.48 -3.58 3.03
CA PRO A 77 5.15 -3.28 1.65
C PRO A 77 4.12 -4.23 1.06
N SER A 78 3.51 -3.83 -0.06
CA SER A 78 2.67 -4.70 -0.88
C SER A 78 3.50 -5.67 -1.73
N ASP A 79 2.84 -6.68 -2.24
CA ASP A 79 3.35 -7.81 -3.01
C ASP A 79 4.39 -7.44 -4.08
N TYR A 80 4.07 -6.49 -4.97
CA TYR A 80 4.97 -6.08 -6.06
C TYR A 80 6.25 -5.41 -5.54
N MET A 81 6.17 -4.73 -4.41
CA MET A 81 7.32 -4.08 -3.81
C MET A 81 8.21 -5.08 -3.06
N ILE A 82 7.61 -6.09 -2.42
CA ILE A 82 8.35 -7.23 -1.84
C ILE A 82 9.17 -7.93 -2.93
N GLN A 83 8.53 -8.22 -4.08
CA GLN A 83 9.26 -8.79 -5.21
C GLN A 83 10.45 -7.93 -5.62
N LYS A 84 10.24 -6.62 -5.81
CA LYS A 84 11.30 -5.67 -6.18
C LYS A 84 12.40 -5.61 -5.13
N MET A 85 12.06 -5.53 -3.85
CA MET A 85 13.03 -5.48 -2.75
C MET A 85 13.86 -6.75 -2.66
N LYS A 86 13.23 -7.91 -2.85
CA LYS A 86 13.91 -9.21 -2.91
C LYS A 86 14.88 -9.30 -4.08
N GLU A 87 14.47 -8.87 -5.27
CA GLU A 87 15.32 -8.84 -6.48
C GLU A 87 16.54 -7.91 -6.34
N ASN A 88 16.49 -6.95 -5.42
CA ASN A 88 17.55 -6.00 -5.12
C ASN A 88 18.29 -6.28 -3.79
N ASP A 89 18.14 -7.49 -3.23
CA ASP A 89 18.81 -7.94 -2.00
C ASP A 89 18.59 -7.01 -0.79
N LEU A 90 17.39 -6.40 -0.69
CA LEU A 90 17.05 -5.46 0.38
C LEU A 90 16.32 -6.14 1.56
N LEU A 91 15.94 -7.40 1.43
CA LEU A 91 15.24 -8.17 2.46
C LEU A 91 16.13 -9.26 3.05
N ALA A 92 16.01 -9.50 4.35
CA ALA A 92 16.64 -10.60 5.04
C ALA A 92 15.74 -11.85 5.04
N GLU A 93 16.34 -13.04 4.95
CA GLU A 93 15.58 -14.28 5.12
C GLU A 93 15.04 -14.38 6.56
N LEU A 94 13.78 -14.76 6.69
CA LEU A 94 13.11 -14.95 7.96
C LEU A 94 13.51 -16.30 8.61
N ASN A 95 13.74 -16.27 9.90
CA ASN A 95 13.89 -17.49 10.68
C ASN A 95 12.54 -17.85 11.33
N PHE A 96 11.78 -18.73 10.70
CA PHE A 96 10.45 -19.13 11.16
C PHE A 96 10.43 -19.86 12.51
N ASP A 97 11.56 -20.38 12.99
CA ASP A 97 11.66 -20.91 14.35
C ASP A 97 11.43 -19.82 15.41
N ASN A 98 11.71 -18.56 15.05
CA ASN A 98 11.47 -17.39 15.89
C ASN A 98 10.10 -16.76 15.69
N ILE A 99 9.29 -17.25 14.74
CA ILE A 99 7.97 -16.71 14.39
C ILE A 99 6.88 -17.77 14.61
N PRO A 100 6.66 -18.23 15.86
CA PRO A 100 5.74 -19.33 16.13
C PRO A 100 4.27 -19.00 15.81
N ASN A 101 3.93 -17.71 15.73
CA ASN A 101 2.59 -17.23 15.43
C ASN A 101 2.25 -17.28 13.93
N VAL A 102 3.20 -17.57 13.05
CA VAL A 102 2.93 -17.77 11.61
C VAL A 102 1.85 -18.83 11.36
N LYS A 103 1.72 -19.80 12.26
CA LYS A 103 0.66 -20.82 12.24
C LYS A 103 -0.77 -20.25 12.32
N ASN A 104 -0.92 -19.00 12.74
CA ASN A 104 -2.21 -18.32 12.84
C ASN A 104 -2.61 -17.65 11.51
N ILE A 105 -1.67 -17.53 10.56
CA ILE A 105 -1.96 -17.03 9.22
C ILE A 105 -2.71 -18.09 8.45
N ASP A 106 -3.82 -17.69 7.81
CA ASP A 106 -4.58 -18.61 6.96
C ASP A 106 -3.68 -19.12 5.83
N PRO A 107 -3.58 -20.45 5.62
CA PRO A 107 -2.75 -21.04 4.58
C PRO A 107 -3.02 -20.50 3.18
N GLN A 108 -4.22 -19.99 2.90
CA GLN A 108 -4.57 -19.37 1.64
C GLN A 108 -3.68 -18.16 1.34
N TYR A 109 -3.44 -17.29 2.32
CA TYR A 109 -2.61 -16.10 2.13
C TYR A 109 -1.13 -16.44 2.00
N MET A 110 -0.67 -17.43 2.76
CA MET A 110 0.69 -17.99 2.57
C MET A 110 0.88 -18.59 1.16
N GLU A 111 -0.14 -19.22 0.59
CA GLU A 111 -0.07 -19.73 -0.78
C GLU A 111 -0.09 -18.59 -1.81
N MET A 112 -0.90 -17.55 -1.58
CA MET A 112 -0.94 -16.37 -2.45
C MET A 112 0.40 -15.64 -2.48
N SER A 113 1.09 -15.53 -1.35
CA SER A 113 2.39 -14.86 -1.23
C SER A 113 3.48 -15.53 -2.07
N LYS A 114 3.34 -16.80 -2.42
CA LYS A 114 4.30 -17.50 -3.30
C LYS A 114 4.40 -16.92 -4.72
N GLN A 115 3.45 -16.09 -5.12
CA GLN A 115 3.52 -15.42 -6.42
C GLN A 115 4.66 -14.40 -6.48
N PHE A 116 5.02 -13.77 -5.36
CA PHE A 116 6.08 -12.78 -5.25
C PHE A 116 7.23 -13.22 -4.35
N ASP A 117 6.98 -14.11 -3.40
CA ASP A 117 7.98 -14.77 -2.54
C ASP A 117 7.80 -16.32 -2.61
N PRO A 118 8.29 -16.99 -3.67
CA PRO A 118 7.96 -18.39 -4.00
C PRO A 118 8.20 -19.40 -2.88
N GLU A 119 9.14 -19.12 -1.98
CA GLU A 119 9.47 -19.99 -0.84
C GLU A 119 8.93 -19.45 0.49
N ASN A 120 8.23 -18.31 0.47
CA ASN A 120 7.80 -17.56 1.66
C ASN A 120 8.96 -17.34 2.64
N LYS A 121 10.13 -16.94 2.12
CA LYS A 121 11.33 -16.77 2.96
C LYS A 121 11.51 -15.37 3.52
N TYR A 122 10.94 -14.38 2.87
CA TYR A 122 11.25 -12.97 3.13
C TYR A 122 10.09 -12.20 3.73
N SER A 123 8.89 -12.80 3.75
CA SER A 123 7.70 -12.08 4.15
C SER A 123 6.64 -12.96 4.82
N VAL A 124 5.82 -12.33 5.67
CA VAL A 124 4.64 -12.94 6.29
C VAL A 124 3.43 -12.07 5.95
N PRO A 125 2.34 -12.64 5.41
CA PRO A 125 1.11 -11.88 5.15
C PRO A 125 0.61 -11.14 6.39
N TYR A 126 0.36 -9.84 6.22
CA TYR A 126 -0.14 -8.96 7.27
C TYR A 126 -1.62 -8.63 7.04
N THR A 127 -1.93 -8.10 5.86
CA THR A 127 -3.31 -7.80 5.46
C THR A 127 -3.50 -8.04 3.97
N TRP A 128 -4.74 -7.97 3.52
CA TRP A 128 -5.07 -8.05 2.10
C TRP A 128 -6.22 -7.11 1.79
N GLY A 129 -6.30 -6.67 0.56
CA GLY A 129 -7.36 -5.80 0.13
C GLY A 129 -7.52 -5.76 -1.38
N THR A 130 -8.51 -5.02 -1.81
CA THR A 130 -8.74 -4.67 -3.20
C THR A 130 -9.08 -3.20 -3.31
N VAL A 131 -8.90 -2.63 -4.48
CA VAL A 131 -9.28 -1.25 -4.78
C VAL A 131 -10.65 -1.24 -5.44
N GLY A 132 -11.49 -0.27 -5.10
CA GLY A 132 -12.80 -0.12 -5.68
C GLY A 132 -13.25 1.35 -5.72
N ILE A 133 -14.51 1.54 -6.01
CA ILE A 133 -15.12 2.86 -6.05
C ILE A 133 -16.00 3.04 -4.81
N LEU A 134 -15.61 3.99 -3.96
CA LEU A 134 -16.42 4.48 -2.86
C LEU A 134 -17.26 5.66 -3.38
N TYR A 135 -18.55 5.71 -3.07
CA TYR A 135 -19.38 6.82 -3.49
C TYR A 135 -20.39 7.21 -2.40
N ASN A 136 -20.76 8.50 -2.38
CA ASN A 136 -21.76 9.03 -1.46
C ASN A 136 -23.13 8.98 -2.13
N THR A 137 -23.99 8.08 -1.68
CA THR A 137 -25.33 7.82 -2.25
C THR A 137 -26.22 9.05 -2.23
N LYS A 138 -26.13 9.84 -1.16
CA LYS A 138 -26.90 11.08 -0.99
C LYS A 138 -26.44 12.16 -1.96
N LEU A 139 -25.14 12.38 -2.11
CA LEU A 139 -24.61 13.35 -3.08
C LEU A 139 -24.90 12.93 -4.53
N ILE A 140 -24.84 11.64 -4.83
CA ILE A 140 -25.23 11.09 -6.13
C ILE A 140 -26.69 11.45 -6.43
N GLU A 141 -27.58 11.23 -5.49
CA GLU A 141 -29.01 11.57 -5.65
C GLU A 141 -29.26 13.08 -5.75
N GLU A 142 -28.72 13.87 -4.83
CA GLU A 142 -28.88 15.34 -4.77
C GLU A 142 -28.36 16.04 -6.02
N LYS A 143 -27.27 15.56 -6.61
CA LYS A 143 -26.67 16.12 -7.81
C LYS A 143 -27.19 15.49 -9.10
N GLY A 144 -28.06 14.47 -9.01
CA GLY A 144 -28.61 13.75 -10.17
C GLY A 144 -27.51 13.02 -10.97
N LEU A 145 -26.48 12.51 -10.29
CA LEU A 145 -25.38 11.79 -10.91
C LEU A 145 -25.76 10.31 -11.12
N PRO A 146 -25.25 9.62 -12.14
CA PRO A 146 -25.40 8.17 -12.23
C PRO A 146 -24.66 7.48 -11.08
N VAL A 147 -25.13 6.30 -10.68
CA VAL A 147 -24.38 5.45 -9.73
C VAL A 147 -23.21 4.79 -10.46
N PRO A 148 -21.96 4.90 -9.97
CA PRO A 148 -20.81 4.26 -10.61
C PRO A 148 -20.87 2.74 -10.40
N THR A 149 -20.54 1.96 -11.45
CA THR A 149 -20.48 0.49 -11.40
C THR A 149 -19.19 -0.07 -11.98
N LYS A 150 -18.42 0.75 -12.66
CA LYS A 150 -17.24 0.33 -13.40
C LYS A 150 -16.20 1.44 -13.46
N TRP A 151 -14.96 1.07 -13.74
CA TRP A 151 -13.84 2.03 -13.82
C TRP A 151 -14.05 3.09 -14.89
N SER A 152 -14.61 2.71 -16.04
CA SER A 152 -14.88 3.64 -17.15
C SER A 152 -15.85 4.76 -16.77
N ASP A 153 -16.66 4.59 -15.74
CA ASP A 153 -17.56 5.66 -15.25
C ASP A 153 -16.78 6.87 -14.72
N LEU A 154 -15.54 6.67 -14.23
CA LEU A 154 -14.69 7.75 -13.74
C LEU A 154 -14.21 8.72 -14.84
N TRP A 155 -14.48 8.42 -16.12
CA TRP A 155 -14.29 9.33 -17.26
C TRP A 155 -15.56 10.04 -17.72
N ASN A 156 -16.70 9.81 -17.01
CA ASN A 156 -17.94 10.48 -17.34
C ASN A 156 -17.88 11.97 -16.94
N PRO A 157 -18.10 12.90 -17.88
CA PRO A 157 -18.07 14.34 -17.58
C PRO A 157 -19.08 14.80 -16.52
N ALA A 158 -20.13 13.99 -16.25
CA ALA A 158 -21.09 14.30 -15.20
C ALA A 158 -20.44 14.38 -13.82
N TYR A 159 -19.35 13.65 -13.58
CA TYR A 159 -18.64 13.66 -12.31
C TYR A 159 -17.55 14.72 -12.18
N LYS A 160 -17.49 15.67 -13.11
CA LYS A 160 -16.45 16.71 -13.09
C LYS A 160 -16.39 17.44 -11.75
N GLY A 161 -15.24 17.37 -11.09
CA GLY A 161 -14.97 18.00 -9.79
C GLY A 161 -15.55 17.23 -8.60
N GLU A 162 -15.98 15.98 -8.81
CA GLU A 162 -16.57 15.12 -7.80
C GLU A 162 -15.76 13.86 -7.51
N ILE A 163 -14.62 13.69 -8.19
CA ILE A 163 -13.80 12.47 -8.11
C ILE A 163 -12.56 12.75 -7.30
N LEU A 164 -12.33 11.94 -6.26
CA LEU A 164 -11.04 11.79 -5.59
C LEU A 164 -10.31 10.59 -6.20
N MET A 165 -9.15 10.85 -6.78
CA MET A 165 -8.31 9.83 -7.41
C MET A 165 -7.09 9.56 -6.54
N GLN A 166 -6.56 8.33 -6.56
CA GLN A 166 -5.37 7.97 -5.82
C GLN A 166 -4.13 8.71 -6.36
N ASP A 167 -3.38 9.34 -5.45
CA ASP A 167 -2.04 9.89 -5.72
C ASP A 167 -0.96 8.79 -5.59
N SER A 168 -1.31 7.61 -6.07
CA SER A 168 -0.45 6.43 -6.20
C SER A 168 -0.32 6.11 -7.69
N VAL A 169 0.91 6.05 -8.18
CA VAL A 169 1.18 5.69 -9.59
C VAL A 169 0.62 4.32 -9.90
N ARG A 170 0.81 3.36 -8.99
CA ARG A 170 0.35 1.99 -9.14
C ARG A 170 -1.17 1.92 -9.28
N ASP A 171 -1.90 2.55 -8.37
CA ASP A 171 -3.36 2.50 -8.33
C ASP A 171 -3.99 3.28 -9.48
N ALA A 172 -3.46 4.47 -9.79
CA ALA A 172 -3.94 5.26 -10.91
C ALA A 172 -3.80 4.50 -12.24
N PHE A 173 -2.64 3.89 -12.50
CA PHE A 173 -2.44 3.07 -13.70
C PHE A 173 -3.30 1.83 -13.70
N MET A 174 -3.47 1.16 -12.55
CA MET A 174 -4.37 0.01 -12.42
C MET A 174 -5.80 0.35 -12.87
N VAL A 175 -6.34 1.46 -12.40
CA VAL A 175 -7.69 1.93 -12.78
C VAL A 175 -7.80 2.14 -14.29
N ALA A 176 -6.82 2.81 -14.91
CA ALA A 176 -6.85 3.06 -16.35
C ALA A 176 -6.66 1.78 -17.18
N LEU A 177 -5.73 0.91 -16.78
CA LEU A 177 -5.50 -0.38 -17.45
C LEU A 177 -6.75 -1.27 -17.37
N LYS A 178 -7.34 -1.37 -16.19
CA LYS A 178 -8.55 -2.20 -15.99
C LYS A 178 -9.74 -1.66 -16.78
N LYS A 179 -9.91 -0.33 -16.85
CA LYS A 179 -10.92 0.33 -17.69
C LYS A 179 -10.85 -0.15 -19.15
N ASP A 180 -9.66 -0.36 -19.68
CA ASP A 180 -9.43 -0.78 -21.06
C ASP A 180 -9.38 -2.31 -21.22
N GLY A 181 -9.61 -3.07 -20.13
CA GLY A 181 -9.58 -4.54 -20.14
C GLY A 181 -8.17 -5.12 -20.11
N PHE A 182 -7.16 -4.32 -19.83
CA PHE A 182 -5.78 -4.77 -19.73
C PHE A 182 -5.46 -5.37 -18.36
N SER A 183 -4.32 -6.06 -18.27
CA SER A 183 -3.78 -6.53 -17.00
C SER A 183 -3.28 -5.33 -16.16
N ALA A 184 -3.62 -5.30 -14.88
CA ALA A 184 -3.03 -4.34 -13.95
C ALA A 184 -1.50 -4.49 -13.81
N ASN A 185 -0.95 -5.65 -14.21
CA ASN A 185 0.47 -5.97 -14.23
C ASN A 185 1.04 -5.92 -15.65
N SER A 186 0.40 -5.22 -16.58
CA SER A 186 0.91 -5.09 -17.94
C SER A 186 2.27 -4.41 -17.96
N THR A 187 3.17 -4.96 -18.77
CA THR A 187 4.47 -4.39 -19.11
C THR A 187 4.56 -4.00 -20.60
N ASP A 188 3.43 -4.10 -21.32
CA ASP A 188 3.36 -3.68 -22.71
C ASP A 188 3.37 -2.15 -22.81
N GLU A 189 4.34 -1.63 -23.51
CA GLU A 189 4.53 -0.18 -23.66
C GLU A 189 3.31 0.49 -24.29
N THR A 190 2.62 -0.17 -25.22
CA THR A 190 1.43 0.37 -25.88
C THR A 190 0.27 0.51 -24.91
N GLU A 191 0.02 -0.51 -24.10
CA GLU A 191 -1.01 -0.49 -23.06
C GLU A 191 -0.72 0.56 -21.99
N LEU A 192 0.55 0.68 -21.56
CA LEU A 192 0.97 1.71 -20.61
C LEU A 192 0.84 3.13 -21.16
N GLN A 193 1.16 3.36 -22.45
CA GLN A 193 0.97 4.67 -23.07
C GLN A 193 -0.52 5.01 -23.24
N GLN A 194 -1.37 4.02 -23.55
CA GLN A 194 -2.82 4.19 -23.57
C GLN A 194 -3.35 4.59 -22.19
N ALA A 195 -3.02 3.84 -21.16
CA ALA A 195 -3.43 4.13 -19.78
C ALA A 195 -2.97 5.52 -19.31
N LYS A 196 -1.74 5.91 -19.65
CA LYS A 196 -1.21 7.26 -19.39
C LYS A 196 -2.06 8.33 -20.08
N GLN A 197 -2.41 8.15 -21.35
CA GLN A 197 -3.22 9.12 -22.08
C GLN A 197 -4.61 9.24 -21.46
N ASP A 198 -5.21 8.12 -21.09
CA ASP A 198 -6.51 8.11 -20.41
C ASP A 198 -6.49 8.88 -19.08
N LEU A 199 -5.45 8.71 -18.28
CA LEU A 199 -5.28 9.48 -17.03
C LEU A 199 -5.11 10.98 -17.30
N ILE A 200 -4.40 11.35 -18.38
CA ILE A 200 -4.28 12.75 -18.79
C ILE A 200 -5.65 13.31 -19.19
N ASP A 201 -6.44 12.54 -19.93
CA ASP A 201 -7.78 12.94 -20.37
C ASP A 201 -8.80 12.99 -19.21
N GLN A 202 -8.59 12.17 -18.18
CA GLN A 202 -9.40 12.17 -16.94
C GLN A 202 -9.10 13.38 -16.05
N LYS A 203 -7.85 13.87 -16.06
CA LYS A 203 -7.38 14.91 -15.13
C LYS A 203 -8.32 16.12 -14.98
N PRO A 204 -8.95 16.66 -16.06
CA PRO A 204 -9.89 17.77 -15.94
C PRO A 204 -11.18 17.46 -15.15
N LEU A 205 -11.46 16.19 -14.90
CA LEU A 205 -12.66 15.72 -14.16
C LEU A 205 -12.35 15.55 -12.67
N ILE A 206 -11.09 15.38 -12.31
CA ILE A 206 -10.64 15.06 -10.95
C ILE A 206 -10.75 16.32 -10.08
N GLN A 207 -11.30 16.15 -8.87
CA GLN A 207 -11.31 17.16 -7.82
C GLN A 207 -9.92 17.28 -7.17
N ALA A 208 -9.37 16.15 -6.73
CA ALA A 208 -8.05 16.06 -6.12
C ALA A 208 -7.44 14.67 -6.30
N TYR A 209 -6.11 14.63 -6.31
CA TYR A 209 -5.32 13.42 -6.10
C TYR A 209 -4.95 13.35 -4.63
N VAL A 210 -5.28 12.24 -3.98
CA VAL A 210 -5.16 12.07 -2.52
C VAL A 210 -4.87 10.60 -2.19
N ILE A 211 -4.33 10.35 -1.01
CA ILE A 211 -4.16 8.99 -0.43
C ILE A 211 -5.15 8.87 0.75
N ASP A 212 -4.68 8.93 1.98
CA ASP A 212 -5.51 8.73 3.18
C ASP A 212 -6.57 9.84 3.37
N GLN A 213 -6.34 11.03 2.79
CA GLN A 213 -7.31 12.13 2.82
C GLN A 213 -8.63 11.79 2.12
N VAL A 214 -8.71 10.69 1.33
CA VAL A 214 -9.99 10.16 0.82
C VAL A 214 -10.95 9.93 1.98
N ARG A 215 -10.47 9.39 3.10
CA ARG A 215 -11.27 9.06 4.28
C ARG A 215 -12.03 10.29 4.77
N ASP A 216 -11.33 11.32 5.19
CA ASP A 216 -11.95 12.52 5.76
C ASP A 216 -12.87 13.23 4.77
N LYS A 217 -12.45 13.33 3.51
CA LYS A 217 -13.21 13.99 2.45
C LYS A 217 -14.51 13.28 2.10
N MET A 218 -14.48 11.96 2.01
CA MET A 218 -15.68 11.19 1.69
C MET A 218 -16.65 11.14 2.88
N ILE A 219 -16.15 10.93 4.11
CA ILE A 219 -16.95 10.98 5.34
C ILE A 219 -17.57 12.37 5.50
N GLY A 220 -16.81 13.43 5.23
CA GLY A 220 -17.25 14.82 5.30
C GLY A 220 -18.18 15.24 4.15
N GLY A 221 -18.38 14.42 3.13
CA GLY A 221 -19.24 14.74 1.98
C GLY A 221 -18.65 15.82 1.05
N GLU A 222 -17.32 15.93 0.98
CA GLU A 222 -16.65 16.91 0.11
C GLU A 222 -16.59 16.46 -1.36
N ALA A 223 -16.74 15.14 -1.63
CA ALA A 223 -16.75 14.56 -2.96
C ALA A 223 -17.82 13.47 -3.08
N ALA A 224 -18.32 13.26 -4.29
CA ALA A 224 -19.32 12.24 -4.54
C ALA A 224 -18.70 10.85 -4.78
N ILE A 225 -17.46 10.78 -5.25
CA ILE A 225 -16.79 9.54 -5.64
C ILE A 225 -15.33 9.58 -5.18
N GLY A 226 -14.83 8.44 -4.69
CA GLY A 226 -13.42 8.20 -4.36
C GLY A 226 -12.95 6.83 -4.84
N VAL A 227 -11.75 6.73 -5.36
CA VAL A 227 -11.06 5.46 -5.56
C VAL A 227 -10.37 5.11 -4.26
N TYR A 228 -10.73 3.98 -3.63
CA TYR A 228 -10.16 3.66 -2.34
C TYR A 228 -10.13 2.15 -2.05
N TYR A 229 -9.54 1.79 -0.92
CA TYR A 229 -9.30 0.41 -0.50
C TYR A 229 -10.52 -0.18 0.19
N SER A 230 -10.77 -1.47 -0.02
CA SER A 230 -11.96 -2.16 0.51
C SER A 230 -12.01 -2.22 2.05
N GLY A 231 -10.87 -2.37 2.70
CA GLY A 231 -10.79 -2.42 4.16
C GLY A 231 -11.23 -1.11 4.79
N ASP A 232 -10.65 0.00 4.33
CA ASP A 232 -11.02 1.34 4.79
C ASP A 232 -12.46 1.70 4.46
N ALA A 233 -12.92 1.33 3.26
CA ALA A 233 -14.30 1.60 2.85
C ALA A 233 -15.33 1.01 3.82
N ILE A 234 -15.08 -0.17 4.40
CA ILE A 234 -15.96 -0.78 5.40
C ILE A 234 -16.07 0.11 6.64
N THR A 235 -14.94 0.54 7.20
CA THR A 235 -14.94 1.42 8.38
C THR A 235 -15.54 2.78 8.10
N MET A 236 -15.30 3.33 6.90
CA MET A 236 -15.88 4.60 6.48
C MET A 236 -17.41 4.54 6.31
N ILE A 237 -17.94 3.41 5.85
CA ILE A 237 -19.41 3.19 5.76
C ILE A 237 -20.02 3.10 7.16
N ASP A 238 -19.32 2.53 8.14
CA ASP A 238 -19.77 2.54 9.54
C ASP A 238 -19.80 3.96 10.12
N ASP A 239 -18.85 4.82 9.77
CA ASP A 239 -18.76 6.21 10.20
C ASP A 239 -19.80 7.11 9.46
N ASN A 240 -20.08 6.82 8.19
CA ASN A 240 -21.05 7.55 7.37
C ASN A 240 -21.90 6.60 6.52
N PRO A 241 -23.15 6.28 6.92
CA PRO A 241 -24.02 5.34 6.22
C PRO A 241 -24.51 5.82 4.85
N ASP A 242 -24.25 7.08 4.48
CA ASP A 242 -24.50 7.58 3.13
C ASP A 242 -23.42 7.10 2.13
N LEU A 243 -22.35 6.48 2.60
CA LEU A 243 -21.32 5.90 1.75
C LEU A 243 -21.70 4.48 1.30
N ALA A 244 -21.30 4.13 0.10
CA ALA A 244 -21.39 2.78 -0.44
C ALA A 244 -20.13 2.48 -1.26
N TRP A 245 -19.74 1.21 -1.29
CA TRP A 245 -18.59 0.75 -2.04
C TRP A 245 -18.99 -0.25 -3.11
N VAL A 246 -18.38 -0.16 -4.28
CA VAL A 246 -18.62 -1.07 -5.41
C VAL A 246 -17.33 -1.65 -5.93
N PHE A 247 -17.34 -2.97 -6.16
CA PHE A 247 -16.29 -3.65 -6.91
C PHE A 247 -16.59 -3.46 -8.40
N PRO A 248 -15.71 -2.79 -9.18
CA PRO A 248 -15.98 -2.46 -10.57
C PRO A 248 -16.12 -3.68 -11.48
N GLU A 249 -17.00 -3.58 -12.48
CA GLU A 249 -17.35 -4.66 -13.41
C GLU A 249 -16.13 -5.18 -14.20
N GLU A 250 -15.16 -4.30 -14.52
CA GLU A 250 -13.92 -4.68 -15.21
C GLU A 250 -12.94 -5.44 -14.31
N GLY A 251 -13.31 -5.63 -13.03
CA GLY A 251 -12.45 -6.24 -12.02
C GLY A 251 -11.42 -5.27 -11.47
N SER A 252 -10.68 -5.71 -10.46
CA SER A 252 -9.66 -4.95 -9.78
C SER A 252 -8.44 -5.82 -9.48
N VAL A 253 -7.53 -5.31 -8.66
CA VAL A 253 -6.41 -6.06 -8.10
C VAL A 253 -6.79 -6.62 -6.74
N LEU A 254 -6.18 -7.73 -6.39
CA LEU A 254 -6.10 -8.20 -5.02
C LEU A 254 -4.64 -8.06 -4.62
N SER A 255 -4.37 -7.31 -3.58
CA SER A 255 -3.04 -7.08 -3.01
C SER A 255 -2.91 -7.79 -1.69
N VAL A 256 -1.74 -8.32 -1.41
CA VAL A 256 -1.35 -8.87 -0.11
C VAL A 256 -0.17 -8.04 0.40
N ASP A 257 -0.39 -7.34 1.50
CA ASP A 257 0.66 -6.61 2.17
C ASP A 257 1.28 -7.53 3.22
N CYS A 258 2.60 -7.53 3.28
CA CYS A 258 3.35 -8.44 4.15
C CYS A 258 4.38 -7.66 4.98
N MET A 259 4.73 -8.26 6.11
CA MET A 259 5.76 -7.73 6.99
C MET A 259 6.94 -8.71 7.05
#